data_6b0edcf4d8136ca11fb56009aa50700e
#
_entry.id   6b0edcf4d8136ca11fb56009aa50700e
#
_cell.length_a   1.000
_cell.length_b   1.000
_cell.length_c   1.000
_cell.angle_alpha   90.00
_cell.angle_beta   90.00
_cell.angle_gamma   90.00
#
_symmetry.space_group_name_H-M   'P 1'
#
loop_
_entity.id
_entity.type
_entity.pdbx_description
1 polymer ?
#
loop_
_entity_poly.entity_id
_entity_poly.type
_entity_poly.pdbx_seq_one_letter_code
_entity_poly.pdbx_strand_id
1 'polypeptide(L)'
;EQVLSLSNQEYTKYMASAKKSKNATQTAMVRRVGQRLATAVETYLKQNGFANDLKNYSWEFNLVQDNSANAFCMPGGKIVVYEGLLPYTQNETCLAIVLGHEIAHAVAKHSAEQLSKQQNQQIGTNILGSVLNQAVGSGVGDVASAVAGQYFSFRNLKYSRDNETEADYMGLIFAAMAGYDPQQAIPFWKRMSSGSSSNKSDIFSDHPSDAKRIAALEKEMPTALQYYKAAT
;
A
#
# COMPACT_ATOMS: atom_id res chain seq x y z
N GLU A 1 -3.74 -1.19 -17.10
CA GLU A 1 -5.01 -1.93 -17.18
C GLU A 1 -4.89 -3.34 -16.62
N GLN A 2 -3.82 -4.08 -16.94
CA GLN A 2 -3.60 -5.45 -16.46
C GLN A 2 -3.49 -5.52 -14.94
N VAL A 3 -2.78 -4.59 -14.32
CA VAL A 3 -2.61 -4.54 -12.85
C VAL A 3 -3.94 -4.26 -12.16
N LEU A 4 -4.76 -3.35 -12.68
CA LEU A 4 -6.09 -3.07 -12.14
C LEU A 4 -7.00 -4.28 -12.22
N SER A 5 -7.00 -4.99 -13.34
CA SER A 5 -7.81 -6.19 -13.51
C SER A 5 -7.42 -7.28 -12.52
N LEU A 6 -6.13 -7.57 -12.40
CA LEU A 6 -5.60 -8.56 -11.44
C LEU A 6 -5.89 -8.17 -9.99
N SER A 7 -5.72 -6.89 -9.66
CA SER A 7 -6.00 -6.36 -8.34
C SER A 7 -7.47 -6.49 -7.97
N ASN A 8 -8.37 -6.14 -8.89
CA ASN A 8 -9.82 -6.25 -8.66
C ASN A 8 -10.24 -7.71 -8.47
N GLN A 9 -9.66 -8.63 -9.20
CA GLN A 9 -9.92 -10.06 -9.04
C GLN A 9 -9.45 -10.56 -7.68
N GLU A 10 -8.24 -10.21 -7.26
CA GLU A 10 -7.71 -10.58 -5.95
C GLU A 10 -8.55 -9.97 -4.81
N TYR A 11 -8.94 -8.71 -4.94
CA TYR A 11 -9.77 -8.01 -3.97
C TYR A 11 -11.14 -8.67 -3.82
N THR A 12 -11.81 -8.94 -4.92
CA THR A 12 -13.13 -9.60 -4.91
C THR A 12 -13.05 -10.96 -4.23
N LYS A 13 -12.04 -11.75 -4.58
CA LYS A 13 -11.80 -13.07 -3.99
C LYS A 13 -11.51 -12.98 -2.50
N TYR A 14 -10.69 -12.01 -2.09
CA TYR A 14 -10.37 -11.78 -0.69
C TYR A 14 -11.61 -11.39 0.12
N MET A 15 -12.39 -10.42 -0.37
CA MET A 15 -13.58 -9.93 0.33
C MET A 15 -14.70 -10.97 0.43
N ALA A 16 -14.73 -11.95 -0.47
CA ALA A 16 -15.70 -13.04 -0.42
C ALA A 16 -15.51 -13.92 0.82
N SER A 17 -14.29 -14.04 1.34
CA SER A 17 -13.97 -14.86 2.51
C SER A 17 -13.64 -14.04 3.76
N ALA A 18 -13.39 -12.74 3.63
CA ALA A 18 -13.02 -11.88 4.76
C ALA A 18 -14.21 -11.61 5.67
N LYS A 19 -13.95 -11.60 6.97
CA LYS A 19 -14.97 -11.26 7.97
C LYS A 19 -14.88 -9.76 8.26
N LYS A 20 -15.93 -9.02 7.93
CA LYS A 20 -16.01 -7.59 8.24
C LYS A 20 -16.08 -7.37 9.74
N SER A 21 -15.45 -6.30 10.23
CA SER A 21 -15.50 -5.92 11.63
C SER A 21 -16.92 -5.62 12.09
N LYS A 22 -17.23 -6.01 13.31
CA LYS A 22 -18.49 -5.67 13.99
C LYS A 22 -18.38 -4.39 14.82
N ASN A 23 -17.19 -3.82 14.92
CA ASN A 23 -16.95 -2.58 15.67
C ASN A 23 -17.32 -1.36 14.82
N ALA A 24 -18.51 -0.82 15.04
CA ALA A 24 -19.05 0.30 14.27
C ALA A 24 -18.21 1.57 14.42
N THR A 25 -17.71 1.85 15.61
CA THR A 25 -16.88 3.03 15.89
C THR A 25 -15.54 2.98 15.14
N GLN A 26 -14.86 1.84 15.18
CA GLN A 26 -13.59 1.65 14.49
C GLN A 26 -13.79 1.64 12.97
N THR A 27 -14.84 1.02 12.48
CA THR A 27 -15.19 1.01 11.05
C THR A 27 -15.44 2.44 10.54
N ALA A 28 -16.17 3.25 11.31
CA ALA A 28 -16.42 4.65 10.97
C ALA A 28 -15.12 5.46 10.93
N MET A 29 -14.19 5.22 11.86
CA MET A 29 -12.88 5.86 11.86
C MET A 29 -12.07 5.50 10.61
N VAL A 30 -12.01 4.22 10.25
CA VAL A 30 -11.31 3.76 9.05
C VAL A 30 -11.88 4.42 7.79
N ARG A 31 -13.20 4.46 7.67
CA ARG A 31 -13.87 5.10 6.52
C ARG A 31 -13.60 6.59 6.47
N ARG A 32 -13.63 7.27 7.62
CA ARG A 32 -13.35 8.72 7.68
C ARG A 32 -11.93 9.04 7.26
N VAL A 33 -10.94 8.31 7.81
CA VAL A 33 -9.53 8.45 7.43
C VAL A 33 -9.35 8.17 5.94
N GLY A 34 -9.91 7.04 5.47
CA GLY A 34 -9.82 6.66 4.05
C GLY A 34 -10.41 7.71 3.13
N GLN A 35 -11.59 8.23 3.46
CA GLN A 35 -12.25 9.25 2.63
C GLN A 35 -11.46 10.57 2.59
N ARG A 36 -10.91 10.99 3.72
CA ARG A 36 -10.08 12.21 3.77
C ARG A 36 -8.80 12.05 2.95
N LEU A 37 -8.15 10.89 3.07
CA LEU A 37 -6.96 10.58 2.27
C LEU A 37 -7.29 10.48 0.78
N ALA A 38 -8.40 9.86 0.42
CA ALA A 38 -8.84 9.77 -0.98
C ALA A 38 -9.04 11.15 -1.60
N THR A 39 -9.70 12.05 -0.88
CA THR A 39 -9.89 13.45 -1.32
C THR A 39 -8.55 14.16 -1.50
N ALA A 40 -7.61 13.97 -0.57
CA ALA A 40 -6.27 14.56 -0.65
C ALA A 40 -5.51 14.02 -1.87
N VAL A 41 -5.57 12.73 -2.12
CA VAL A 41 -4.94 12.08 -3.29
C VAL A 41 -5.51 12.63 -4.59
N GLU A 42 -6.83 12.74 -4.69
CA GLU A 42 -7.48 13.28 -5.89
C GLU A 42 -7.05 14.72 -6.15
N THR A 43 -6.99 15.55 -5.11
CA THR A 43 -6.50 16.92 -5.20
C THR A 43 -5.04 16.96 -5.66
N TYR A 44 -4.19 16.13 -5.07
CA TYR A 44 -2.77 16.04 -5.42
C TYR A 44 -2.58 15.64 -6.89
N LEU A 45 -3.29 14.64 -7.35
CA LEU A 45 -3.21 14.19 -8.74
C LEU A 45 -3.65 15.27 -9.73
N LYS A 46 -4.73 15.98 -9.43
CA LYS A 46 -5.20 17.10 -10.27
C LYS A 46 -4.16 18.22 -10.34
N GLN A 47 -3.56 18.58 -9.20
CA GLN A 47 -2.60 19.68 -9.12
C GLN A 47 -1.27 19.35 -9.84
N ASN A 48 -0.93 18.08 -9.96
CA ASN A 48 0.33 17.63 -10.55
C ASN A 48 0.18 17.10 -11.98
N GLY A 49 -0.94 17.31 -12.63
CA GLY A 49 -1.15 16.93 -14.03
C GLY A 49 -1.52 15.48 -14.27
N PHE A 50 -1.95 14.76 -13.23
CA PHE A 50 -2.33 13.35 -13.32
C PHE A 50 -3.85 13.14 -13.20
N ALA A 51 -4.65 14.14 -13.59
CA ALA A 51 -6.11 14.07 -13.49
C ALA A 51 -6.71 12.86 -14.24
N ASN A 52 -6.07 12.42 -15.32
CA ASN A 52 -6.53 11.26 -16.09
C ASN A 52 -6.44 9.94 -15.30
N ASP A 53 -5.57 9.86 -14.29
CA ASP A 53 -5.44 8.67 -13.45
C ASP A 53 -6.64 8.49 -12.51
N LEU A 54 -7.42 9.53 -12.27
CA LEU A 54 -8.59 9.48 -11.36
C LEU A 54 -9.64 8.47 -11.81
N LYS A 55 -9.78 8.24 -13.11
CA LYS A 55 -10.72 7.26 -13.66
C LYS A 55 -10.38 5.81 -13.24
N ASN A 56 -9.14 5.57 -12.80
CA ASN A 56 -8.67 4.25 -12.39
C ASN A 56 -9.00 3.95 -10.93
N TYR A 57 -9.50 4.93 -10.17
CA TYR A 57 -9.80 4.78 -8.76
C TYR A 57 -11.28 4.60 -8.51
N SER A 58 -11.60 3.56 -7.74
CA SER A 58 -12.92 3.33 -7.16
C SER A 58 -12.68 2.97 -5.70
N TRP A 59 -12.72 3.98 -4.84
CA TRP A 59 -12.31 3.87 -3.45
C TRP A 59 -13.28 3.01 -2.64
N GLU A 60 -12.73 2.06 -1.90
CA GLU A 60 -13.46 1.28 -0.91
C GLU A 60 -12.61 1.12 0.34
N PHE A 61 -13.23 1.25 1.51
CA PHE A 61 -12.57 1.25 2.81
C PHE A 61 -13.18 0.17 3.68
N ASN A 62 -12.36 -0.76 4.17
CA ASN A 62 -12.82 -1.91 4.91
C ASN A 62 -12.01 -2.10 6.19
N LEU A 63 -12.70 -2.45 7.27
CA LEU A 63 -12.09 -2.97 8.50
C LEU A 63 -12.52 -4.43 8.64
N VAL A 64 -11.56 -5.33 8.77
CA VAL A 64 -11.82 -6.77 8.85
C VAL A 64 -11.36 -7.34 10.17
N GLN A 65 -12.02 -8.43 10.61
CA GLN A 65 -11.66 -9.19 11.80
C GLN A 65 -10.44 -10.05 11.51
N ASP A 66 -9.27 -9.50 11.76
CA ASP A 66 -8.00 -10.20 11.69
C ASP A 66 -7.08 -9.60 12.76
N ASN A 67 -6.48 -10.46 13.58
CA ASN A 67 -5.63 -10.02 14.67
C ASN A 67 -4.21 -9.63 14.23
N SER A 68 -3.87 -9.81 12.97
CA SER A 68 -2.59 -9.38 12.43
C SER A 68 -2.52 -7.86 12.37
N ALA A 69 -1.35 -7.30 12.67
CA ALA A 69 -1.11 -5.86 12.60
C ALA A 69 -0.80 -5.47 11.15
N ASN A 70 -1.81 -5.39 10.31
CA ASN A 70 -1.61 -5.11 8.89
C ASN A 70 -2.71 -4.24 8.30
N ALA A 71 -2.37 -3.63 7.18
CA ALA A 71 -3.29 -2.92 6.28
C ALA A 71 -2.68 -2.95 4.88
N PHE A 72 -3.52 -2.83 3.88
CA PHE A 72 -3.02 -2.73 2.51
C PHE A 72 -3.96 -1.89 1.65
N CYS A 73 -3.39 -1.26 0.63
CA CYS A 73 -4.14 -0.57 -0.41
C CYS A 73 -3.79 -1.22 -1.75
N MET A 74 -4.78 -1.81 -2.39
CA MET A 74 -4.60 -2.41 -3.71
C MET A 74 -4.73 -1.34 -4.80
N PRO A 75 -4.07 -1.52 -5.95
CA PRO A 75 -4.28 -0.65 -7.10
C PRO A 75 -5.78 -0.44 -7.37
N GLY A 76 -6.16 0.79 -7.66
CA GLY A 76 -7.57 1.16 -7.81
C GLY A 76 -8.23 1.72 -6.55
N GLY A 77 -7.53 1.74 -5.41
CA GLY A 77 -8.01 2.39 -4.20
C GLY A 77 -8.82 1.50 -3.26
N LYS A 78 -8.61 0.19 -3.31
CA LYS A 78 -9.26 -0.75 -2.40
C LYS A 78 -8.42 -0.89 -1.14
N ILE A 79 -8.91 -0.36 -0.02
CA ILE A 79 -8.20 -0.30 1.26
C ILE A 79 -8.82 -1.30 2.24
N VAL A 80 -7.95 -2.10 2.85
CA VAL A 80 -8.34 -3.04 3.91
C VAL A 80 -7.44 -2.81 5.11
N VAL A 81 -8.05 -2.63 6.26
CA VAL A 81 -7.37 -2.51 7.56
C VAL A 81 -7.76 -3.70 8.42
N TYR A 82 -6.78 -4.32 9.05
CA TYR A 82 -7.01 -5.39 10.03
C TYR A 82 -7.21 -4.78 11.41
N GLU A 83 -8.16 -5.32 12.18
CA GLU A 83 -8.40 -4.86 13.55
C GLU A 83 -7.13 -4.90 14.40
N GLY A 84 -6.25 -5.88 14.17
CA GLY A 84 -4.99 -6.03 14.90
C GLY A 84 -3.98 -4.91 14.71
N LEU A 85 -4.17 -4.05 13.70
CA LEU A 85 -3.31 -2.88 13.50
C LEU A 85 -3.66 -1.73 14.47
N LEU A 86 -4.92 -1.59 14.83
CA LEU A 86 -5.41 -0.42 15.57
C LEU A 86 -4.74 -0.22 16.95
N PRO A 87 -4.41 -1.27 17.74
CA PRO A 87 -3.65 -1.07 18.97
C PRO A 87 -2.27 -0.44 18.75
N TYR A 88 -1.65 -0.66 17.60
CA TYR A 88 -0.33 -0.09 17.26
C TYR A 88 -0.42 1.36 16.80
N THR A 89 -1.43 1.70 16.02
CA THR A 89 -1.63 3.09 15.58
C THR A 89 -2.11 3.98 16.73
N GLN A 90 -2.93 3.45 17.62
CA GLN A 90 -3.45 4.09 18.84
C GLN A 90 -4.42 5.24 18.59
N ASN A 91 -4.23 6.03 17.53
CA ASN A 91 -5.09 7.18 17.23
C ASN A 91 -5.32 7.33 15.73
N GLU A 92 -6.26 8.22 15.39
CA GLU A 92 -6.66 8.46 14.01
C GLU A 92 -5.52 9.02 13.15
N THR A 93 -4.70 9.91 13.68
CA THR A 93 -3.57 10.52 12.95
C THR A 93 -2.53 9.48 12.55
N CYS A 94 -2.15 8.59 13.46
CA CYS A 94 -1.20 7.52 13.16
C CYS A 94 -1.79 6.52 12.14
N LEU A 95 -3.08 6.23 12.22
CA LEU A 95 -3.76 5.41 11.20
C LEU A 95 -3.68 6.10 9.83
N ALA A 96 -3.91 7.41 9.77
CA ALA A 96 -3.81 8.18 8.54
C ALA A 96 -2.40 8.14 7.94
N ILE A 97 -1.37 8.17 8.79
CA ILE A 97 0.02 8.06 8.35
C ILE A 97 0.30 6.70 7.72
N VAL A 98 -0.14 5.62 8.35
CA VAL A 98 0.01 4.27 7.80
C VAL A 98 -0.77 4.11 6.49
N LEU A 99 -2.03 4.52 6.46
CA LEU A 99 -2.86 4.38 5.27
C LEU A 99 -2.38 5.30 4.15
N GLY A 100 -1.88 6.50 4.47
CA GLY A 100 -1.25 7.38 3.50
C GLY A 100 -0.05 6.73 2.82
N HIS A 101 0.79 6.04 3.59
CA HIS A 101 1.92 5.26 3.08
C HIS A 101 1.46 4.14 2.13
N GLU A 102 0.43 3.38 2.52
CA GLU A 102 -0.12 2.31 1.69
C GLU A 102 -0.74 2.86 0.40
N ILE A 103 -1.50 3.94 0.49
CA ILE A 103 -2.09 4.60 -0.67
C ILE A 103 -0.98 5.12 -1.60
N ALA A 104 0.11 5.65 -1.03
CA ALA A 104 1.23 6.17 -1.82
C ALA A 104 1.87 5.09 -2.70
N HIS A 105 2.00 3.85 -2.21
CA HIS A 105 2.46 2.75 -3.04
C HIS A 105 1.54 2.52 -4.25
N ALA A 106 0.22 2.60 -4.04
CA ALA A 106 -0.74 2.44 -5.13
C ALA A 106 -0.69 3.60 -6.12
N VAL A 107 -0.60 4.83 -5.63
CA VAL A 107 -0.53 6.05 -6.46
C VAL A 107 0.74 6.08 -7.30
N ALA A 108 1.88 5.73 -6.71
CA ALA A 108 3.17 5.68 -7.41
C ALA A 108 3.32 4.44 -8.30
N LYS A 109 2.32 3.57 -8.32
CA LYS A 109 2.30 2.34 -9.16
C LYS A 109 3.44 1.37 -8.84
N HIS A 110 3.87 1.33 -7.57
CA HIS A 110 4.93 0.43 -7.12
C HIS A 110 4.56 -1.05 -7.32
N SER A 111 3.28 -1.40 -7.19
CA SER A 111 2.81 -2.77 -7.47
C SER A 111 3.02 -3.17 -8.92
N ALA A 112 2.77 -2.25 -9.86
CA ALA A 112 3.01 -2.48 -11.29
C ALA A 112 4.50 -2.67 -11.59
N GLU A 113 5.35 -1.88 -10.94
CA GLU A 113 6.80 -2.00 -11.04
C GLU A 113 7.30 -3.35 -10.56
N GLN A 114 6.82 -3.81 -9.39
CA GLN A 114 7.21 -5.11 -8.85
C GLN A 114 6.70 -6.27 -9.71
N LEU A 115 5.47 -6.18 -10.21
CA LEU A 115 4.93 -7.18 -11.13
C LEU A 115 5.78 -7.30 -12.38
N SER A 116 6.16 -6.18 -12.99
CA SER A 116 7.03 -6.15 -14.18
C SER A 116 8.40 -6.80 -13.90
N LYS A 117 9.00 -6.52 -12.76
CA LYS A 117 10.27 -7.13 -12.35
C LYS A 117 10.14 -8.65 -12.20
N GLN A 118 9.08 -9.13 -11.55
CA GLN A 118 8.85 -10.56 -11.38
C GLN A 118 8.60 -11.26 -12.73
N GLN A 119 7.81 -10.66 -13.61
CA GLN A 119 7.57 -11.20 -14.95
C GLN A 119 8.86 -11.29 -15.75
N ASN A 120 9.71 -10.26 -15.70
CA ASN A 120 11.00 -10.26 -16.38
C ASN A 120 11.95 -11.33 -15.84
N GLN A 121 11.99 -11.54 -14.54
CA GLN A 121 12.80 -12.59 -13.92
C GLN A 121 12.33 -13.98 -14.34
N GLN A 122 11.01 -14.20 -14.43
CA GLN A 122 10.44 -15.47 -14.82
C GLN A 122 10.61 -15.75 -16.30
N ILE A 123 10.47 -14.74 -17.18
CA ILE A 123 10.77 -14.85 -18.60
C ILE A 123 12.24 -15.23 -18.78
N GLY A 124 13.17 -14.61 -18.04
CA GLY A 124 14.58 -14.97 -18.04
C GLY A 124 14.82 -16.42 -17.62
N THR A 125 14.19 -16.85 -16.54
CA THR A 125 14.29 -18.24 -16.03
C THR A 125 13.64 -19.24 -16.98
N ASN A 126 12.50 -18.90 -17.56
CA ASN A 126 11.79 -19.76 -18.50
C ASN A 126 12.49 -19.89 -19.85
N ILE A 127 13.14 -18.82 -20.33
CA ILE A 127 13.96 -18.87 -21.55
C ILE A 127 15.15 -19.82 -21.35
N LEU A 128 15.80 -19.77 -20.19
CA LEU A 128 16.89 -20.71 -19.86
C LEU A 128 16.37 -22.14 -19.68
N GLY A 129 15.18 -22.31 -19.09
CA GLY A 129 14.54 -23.61 -18.92
C GLY A 129 13.97 -24.17 -20.23
N SER A 130 13.46 -23.35 -21.13
CA SER A 130 12.88 -23.78 -22.40
C SER A 130 13.92 -24.17 -23.45
N VAL A 131 15.12 -23.62 -23.36
CA VAL A 131 16.27 -24.08 -24.17
C VAL A 131 16.69 -25.51 -23.77
N LEU A 132 16.41 -25.86 -22.50
CA LEU A 132 16.70 -27.23 -22.02
C LEU A 132 15.52 -28.22 -22.23
N ASN A 133 14.30 -27.72 -22.43
CA ASN A 133 13.09 -28.57 -22.56
C ASN A 133 12.28 -28.29 -23.84
N GLN A 134 12.92 -28.34 -25.01
CA GLN A 134 12.24 -28.18 -26.30
C GLN A 134 11.34 -29.37 -26.68
N ALA A 135 10.54 -29.89 -25.77
CA ALA A 135 9.72 -31.05 -26.07
C ALA A 135 8.26 -31.00 -25.62
N VAL A 136 7.73 -29.89 -25.07
CA VAL A 136 6.31 -29.88 -24.74
C VAL A 136 5.68 -28.53 -25.16
N GLY A 137 4.87 -28.61 -26.23
CA GLY A 137 4.09 -27.48 -26.73
C GLY A 137 2.96 -27.13 -25.77
N SER A 138 3.14 -26.10 -24.98
CA SER A 138 2.05 -25.36 -24.34
C SER A 138 2.29 -23.88 -24.54
N GLY A 139 1.26 -23.16 -24.98
CA GLY A 139 1.37 -21.77 -25.41
C GLY A 139 1.86 -20.84 -24.33
N VAL A 140 2.71 -19.92 -24.74
CA VAL A 140 3.39 -18.93 -23.88
C VAL A 140 2.40 -18.06 -23.06
N GLY A 141 1.13 -17.96 -23.49
CA GLY A 141 0.11 -17.19 -22.80
C GLY A 141 -0.39 -17.81 -21.50
N ASP A 142 -0.51 -19.15 -21.44
CA ASP A 142 -1.05 -19.83 -20.27
C ASP A 142 -0.05 -19.94 -19.13
N VAL A 143 1.23 -20.03 -19.45
CA VAL A 143 2.30 -20.10 -18.45
C VAL A 143 2.49 -18.75 -17.77
N ALA A 144 2.41 -17.63 -18.49
CA ALA A 144 2.58 -16.30 -17.95
C ALA A 144 1.44 -15.92 -16.99
N SER A 145 0.19 -16.30 -17.29
CA SER A 145 -0.94 -16.03 -16.42
C SER A 145 -0.98 -16.95 -15.18
N ALA A 146 -0.60 -18.21 -15.31
CA ALA A 146 -0.52 -19.14 -14.18
C ALA A 146 0.59 -18.75 -13.19
N VAL A 147 1.72 -18.29 -13.71
CA VAL A 147 2.86 -17.88 -12.90
C VAL A 147 2.57 -16.55 -12.21
N ALA A 148 1.95 -15.58 -12.87
CA ALA A 148 1.54 -14.31 -12.27
C ALA A 148 0.49 -14.53 -11.16
N GLY A 149 -0.46 -15.45 -11.34
CA GLY A 149 -1.47 -15.77 -10.33
C GLY A 149 -0.95 -16.54 -9.13
N GLN A 150 0.17 -17.25 -9.26
CA GLN A 150 0.69 -18.16 -8.23
C GLN A 150 1.67 -17.49 -7.28
N TYR A 151 2.43 -16.46 -7.70
CA TYR A 151 3.53 -15.88 -6.96
C TYR A 151 3.39 -14.39 -6.65
N PHE A 152 2.36 -13.71 -7.17
CA PHE A 152 2.18 -12.28 -6.94
C PHE A 152 0.93 -12.03 -6.11
N SER A 153 1.12 -11.46 -4.90
CA SER A 153 0.03 -11.04 -4.03
C SER A 153 0.16 -9.54 -3.74
N PHE A 154 -0.92 -8.80 -3.99
CA PHE A 154 -0.99 -7.37 -3.66
C PHE A 154 -1.08 -7.12 -2.14
N ARG A 155 -1.48 -8.12 -1.36
CA ARG A 155 -1.68 -7.98 0.08
C ARG A 155 -0.38 -8.01 0.89
N ASN A 156 0.58 -8.79 0.45
CA ASN A 156 1.84 -9.02 1.19
C ASN A 156 3.05 -8.68 0.32
N LEU A 157 2.90 -7.67 -0.53
CA LEU A 157 3.93 -7.27 -1.46
C LEU A 157 5.06 -6.56 -0.73
N LYS A 158 6.30 -7.01 -0.97
CA LYS A 158 7.50 -6.35 -0.48
C LYS A 158 8.03 -5.41 -1.56
N TYR A 159 8.35 -4.21 -1.15
CA TYR A 159 8.80 -3.16 -2.06
C TYR A 159 10.30 -2.91 -1.92
N SER A 160 10.90 -2.28 -2.94
CA SER A 160 12.28 -1.86 -2.88
C SER A 160 12.46 -0.73 -1.86
N ARG A 161 13.70 -0.49 -1.42
CA ARG A 161 14.00 0.61 -0.50
C ARG A 161 13.61 1.97 -1.09
N ASP A 162 13.81 2.17 -2.39
CA ASP A 162 13.42 3.39 -3.09
C ASP A 162 11.90 3.56 -3.12
N ASN A 163 11.15 2.48 -3.36
CA ASN A 163 9.69 2.49 -3.28
C ASN A 163 9.22 2.88 -1.88
N GLU A 164 9.86 2.35 -0.84
CA GLU A 164 9.49 2.67 0.55
C GLU A 164 9.77 4.14 0.87
N THR A 165 10.90 4.69 0.45
CA THR A 165 11.26 6.09 0.65
C THR A 165 10.27 7.02 -0.07
N GLU A 166 9.91 6.69 -1.30
CA GLU A 166 8.91 7.46 -2.06
C GLU A 166 7.53 7.40 -1.40
N ALA A 167 7.11 6.22 -0.93
CA ALA A 167 5.84 6.05 -0.23
C ALA A 167 5.82 6.80 1.11
N ASP A 168 6.93 6.84 1.85
CA ASP A 168 7.05 7.63 3.06
C ASP A 168 6.80 9.11 2.79
N TYR A 169 7.44 9.66 1.77
CA TYR A 169 7.32 11.07 1.39
C TYR A 169 5.91 11.40 0.91
N MET A 170 5.40 10.66 -0.06
CA MET A 170 4.07 10.90 -0.62
C MET A 170 2.98 10.68 0.42
N GLY A 171 3.10 9.63 1.23
CA GLY A 171 2.14 9.33 2.27
C GLY A 171 2.08 10.40 3.35
N LEU A 172 3.23 10.98 3.69
CA LEU A 172 3.31 12.09 4.63
C LEU A 172 2.55 13.31 4.10
N ILE A 173 2.73 13.63 2.81
CA ILE A 173 2.02 14.73 2.14
C ILE A 173 0.52 14.46 2.11
N PHE A 174 0.09 13.26 1.77
CA PHE A 174 -1.33 12.92 1.73
C PHE A 174 -1.99 13.04 3.11
N ALA A 175 -1.33 12.59 4.16
CA ALA A 175 -1.83 12.75 5.52
C ALA A 175 -1.95 14.23 5.90
N ALA A 176 -0.95 15.04 5.58
CA ALA A 176 -0.94 16.48 5.83
C ALA A 176 -2.07 17.19 5.09
N MET A 177 -2.25 16.89 3.80
CA MET A 177 -3.33 17.45 2.97
C MET A 177 -4.71 17.04 3.48
N ALA A 178 -4.80 15.87 4.08
CA ALA A 178 -6.04 15.36 4.67
C ALA A 178 -6.37 16.01 6.04
N GLY A 179 -5.49 16.88 6.55
CA GLY A 179 -5.69 17.57 7.82
C GLY A 179 -5.13 16.86 9.03
N TYR A 180 -4.27 15.88 8.84
CA TYR A 180 -3.59 15.16 9.92
C TYR A 180 -2.19 15.69 10.14
N ASP A 181 -1.78 15.87 11.41
CA ASP A 181 -0.47 16.43 11.75
C ASP A 181 0.66 15.48 11.33
N PRO A 182 1.48 15.87 10.33
CA PRO A 182 2.55 15.01 9.84
C PRO A 182 3.68 14.80 10.85
N GLN A 183 3.80 15.67 11.86
CA GLN A 183 4.84 15.56 12.89
C GLN A 183 4.70 14.28 13.70
N GLN A 184 3.53 13.70 13.79
CA GLN A 184 3.31 12.44 14.49
C GLN A 184 3.92 11.23 13.79
N ALA A 185 4.31 11.37 12.52
CA ALA A 185 4.93 10.27 11.76
C ALA A 185 6.27 9.83 12.37
N ILE A 186 7.09 10.78 12.81
CA ILE A 186 8.42 10.49 13.35
C ILE A 186 8.36 9.63 14.62
N PRO A 187 7.66 10.05 15.69
CA PRO A 187 7.56 9.22 16.89
C PRO A 187 6.84 7.89 16.62
N PHE A 188 5.88 7.88 15.72
CA PHE A 188 5.17 6.66 15.33
C PHE A 188 6.13 5.63 14.71
N TRP A 189 6.88 6.02 13.67
CA TRP A 189 7.80 5.09 13.00
C TRP A 189 8.97 4.68 13.91
N LYS A 190 9.45 5.58 14.78
CA LYS A 190 10.45 5.23 15.80
C LYS A 190 9.93 4.19 16.78
N ARG A 191 8.70 4.33 17.25
CA ARG A 191 8.05 3.36 18.14
C ARG A 191 7.92 2.00 17.47
N MET A 192 7.56 1.99 16.18
CA MET A 192 7.40 0.76 15.42
C MET A 192 8.72 0.06 15.13
N SER A 193 9.79 0.81 14.85
CA SER A 193 11.11 0.24 14.59
C SER A 193 11.79 -0.32 15.84
N SER A 194 11.50 0.23 17.03
CA SER A 194 12.07 -0.23 18.30
C SER A 194 11.33 -1.44 18.87
N GLY A 195 10.07 -1.62 18.49
CA GLY A 195 9.24 -2.74 18.93
C GLY A 195 9.35 -3.94 18.01
N SER A 196 10.57 -4.42 17.69
CA SER A 196 10.75 -5.58 16.84
C SER A 196 9.98 -6.78 17.42
N SER A 197 8.71 -6.85 17.08
CA SER A 197 7.89 -7.95 17.50
C SER A 197 8.26 -9.21 16.72
N SER A 198 8.23 -10.29 17.41
CA SER A 198 8.51 -11.64 16.90
C SER A 198 7.51 -12.12 15.84
N ASN A 199 6.55 -11.31 15.45
CA ASN A 199 5.51 -11.66 14.47
C ASN A 199 5.91 -11.25 13.06
N LYS A 200 6.29 -12.23 12.27
CA LYS A 200 6.82 -12.06 10.90
C LYS A 200 5.79 -11.71 9.83
N SER A 201 4.53 -11.46 10.18
CA SER A 201 3.47 -11.25 9.19
C SER A 201 2.76 -9.91 9.32
N ASP A 202 3.39 -8.95 9.96
CA ASP A 202 2.80 -7.64 10.16
C ASP A 202 3.31 -6.61 9.14
N ILE A 203 2.66 -5.44 9.12
CA ILE A 203 3.01 -4.33 8.24
C ILE A 203 4.46 -3.87 8.40
N PHE A 204 5.04 -4.05 9.59
CA PHE A 204 6.39 -3.60 9.90
C PHE A 204 7.45 -4.52 9.31
N SER A 205 7.13 -5.80 9.08
CA SER A 205 8.02 -6.72 8.36
C SER A 205 7.91 -6.56 6.84
N ASP A 206 6.75 -6.16 6.33
CA ASP A 206 6.54 -5.86 4.91
C ASP A 206 7.13 -4.50 4.53
N HIS A 207 7.16 -3.56 5.47
CA HIS A 207 7.65 -2.19 5.28
C HIS A 207 8.64 -1.83 6.40
N PRO A 208 9.84 -2.45 6.43
CA PRO A 208 10.78 -2.21 7.53
C PRO A 208 11.22 -0.75 7.58
N SER A 209 11.06 -0.14 8.77
CA SER A 209 11.52 1.21 9.03
C SER A 209 12.94 1.19 9.58
N ASP A 210 13.81 2.02 9.04
CA ASP A 210 15.19 2.17 9.51
C ASP A 210 15.54 3.65 9.74
N ALA A 211 16.72 3.87 10.32
CA ALA A 211 17.18 5.23 10.63
C ALA A 211 17.27 6.13 9.38
N LYS A 212 17.57 5.57 8.21
CA LYS A 212 17.65 6.33 6.97
C LYS A 212 16.28 6.80 6.51
N ARG A 213 15.26 5.94 6.61
CA ARG A 213 13.88 6.32 6.27
C ARG A 213 13.35 7.39 7.21
N ILE A 214 13.62 7.26 8.52
CA ILE A 214 13.23 8.24 9.53
C ILE A 214 13.94 9.58 9.27
N ALA A 215 15.24 9.58 8.97
CA ALA A 215 15.99 10.79 8.63
C ALA A 215 15.45 11.47 7.37
N ALA A 216 15.06 10.70 6.36
CA ALA A 216 14.43 11.23 5.15
C ALA A 216 13.09 11.89 5.46
N LEU A 217 12.26 11.31 6.34
CA LEU A 217 11.01 11.90 6.79
C LEU A 217 11.24 13.23 7.54
N GLU A 218 12.25 13.27 8.40
CA GLU A 218 12.61 14.50 9.13
C GLU A 218 13.01 15.62 8.16
N LYS A 219 13.75 15.29 7.12
CA LYS A 219 14.17 16.24 6.08
C LYS A 219 12.99 16.81 5.29
N GLU A 220 11.97 15.99 5.05
CA GLU A 220 10.78 16.38 4.28
C GLU A 220 9.68 17.02 5.13
N MET A 221 9.85 17.03 6.44
CA MET A 221 8.84 17.56 7.37
C MET A 221 8.45 19.01 7.09
N PRO A 222 9.37 19.95 6.78
CA PRO A 222 8.97 21.32 6.45
C PRO A 222 8.00 21.41 5.28
N THR A 223 8.20 20.60 4.24
CA THR A 223 7.29 20.53 3.09
C THR A 223 5.92 19.99 3.49
N ALA A 224 5.89 18.92 4.28
CA ALA A 224 4.64 18.34 4.77
C ALA A 224 3.86 19.34 5.64
N LEU A 225 4.55 20.12 6.47
CA LEU A 225 3.92 21.14 7.31
C LEU A 225 3.28 22.26 6.50
N GLN A 226 3.84 22.60 5.33
CA GLN A 226 3.21 23.58 4.43
C GLN A 226 1.84 23.06 3.93
N TYR A 227 1.76 21.80 3.53
CA TYR A 227 0.50 21.17 3.12
C TYR A 227 -0.49 21.10 4.28
N TYR A 228 -0.01 20.80 5.47
CA TYR A 228 -0.84 20.72 6.67
C TYR A 228 -1.46 22.09 7.01
N LYS A 229 -0.66 23.15 6.98
CA LYS A 229 -1.15 24.52 7.21
C LYS A 229 -2.19 24.97 6.18
N ALA A 230 -2.02 24.57 4.94
CA ALA A 230 -2.97 24.89 3.88
C ALA A 230 -4.30 24.15 4.05
N ALA A 231 -4.31 22.99 4.73
CA ALA A 231 -5.49 22.17 4.96
C ALA A 231 -6.25 22.55 6.25
N THR A 232 -5.63 23.31 7.16
CA THR A 232 -6.20 23.73 8.43
C THR A 232 -6.32 25.24 8.52
#